data_7075a36230a66605547b392af48c8a6c
#
_entry.id   7075a36230a66605547b392af48c8a6c
#
_cell.length_a   1.000
_cell.length_b   1.000
_cell.length_c   1.000
_cell.angle_alpha   90.00
_cell.angle_beta   90.00
_cell.angle_gamma   90.00
#
_symmetry.space_group_name_H-M   'P 1'
#
loop_
_entity.id
_entity.type
_entity.pdbx_description
1 polymer ?
#
loop_
_entity_poly.entity_id
_entity_poly.type
_entity_poly.pdbx_seq_one_letter_code
_entity_poly.pdbx_strand_id
1 'polypeptide(L)'
;MDWLHPTFAWALLAVPVAAYACWRALQARRAAQDQFGDRTLVQQLSGAVRPGRRVVKAGLVVGALALLGVGLMGPRLGTEPRTVERRGVDLVVALDVSASMRAQDVAPSRLRRARQEVRDLVGRLGGDRVGLVLFAGEGFVQCPLTTDYGAFRLFLDGARSDQVPVPGTNLSAAFEAGLEAFDTARPPSDSTRPLDERRSRALLVLSDGENHQGDLGALRERARAEGVTLFTAGVGTEQGAQIPVYEDGRRVGVKRTAEGRIVRTRLDEPALTSLAADGAYFRIGATSSALPDVATALRQLEATPLDEERFAAYNEYFQWPLALALLLLAVEVCLPVRARHPDADENLPSIPFVHS
;
A
#
# COMPACT_ATOMS: atom_id res chain seq x y z
N MET A 1 3.56 25.71 1.51
CA MET A 1 3.78 25.81 0.05
C MET A 1 5.14 25.19 -0.20
N ASP A 2 5.17 24.01 -0.77
CA ASP A 2 6.42 23.32 -1.09
C ASP A 2 6.57 23.26 -2.61
N TRP A 3 7.83 23.17 -3.06
CA TRP A 3 8.16 23.15 -4.48
C TRP A 3 8.70 21.76 -4.86
N LEU A 4 8.20 21.17 -5.93
CA LEU A 4 8.65 19.86 -6.41
C LEU A 4 10.12 19.89 -6.84
N HIS A 5 10.51 20.95 -7.54
CA HIS A 5 11.83 21.11 -8.10
C HIS A 5 12.39 22.53 -7.87
N PRO A 6 12.81 22.86 -6.62
CA PRO A 6 13.35 24.20 -6.32
C PRO A 6 14.61 24.53 -7.13
N THR A 7 15.30 23.51 -7.64
CA THR A 7 16.47 23.67 -8.50
C THR A 7 16.16 24.41 -9.81
N PHE A 8 14.91 24.37 -10.29
CA PHE A 8 14.51 25.10 -11.50
C PHE A 8 14.24 26.60 -11.28
N ALA A 9 14.41 27.11 -10.05
CA ALA A 9 14.30 28.55 -9.78
C ALA A 9 15.25 29.39 -10.65
N TRP A 10 16.38 28.85 -11.10
CA TRP A 10 17.28 29.54 -12.02
C TRP A 10 16.63 29.87 -13.38
N ALA A 11 15.61 29.11 -13.81
CA ALA A 11 14.86 29.41 -15.03
C ALA A 11 14.16 30.78 -14.97
N LEU A 12 13.82 31.28 -13.77
CA LEU A 12 13.28 32.62 -13.59
C LEU A 12 14.28 33.73 -13.96
N LEU A 13 15.58 33.45 -14.00
CA LEU A 13 16.58 34.40 -14.48
C LEU A 13 16.41 34.73 -15.97
N ALA A 14 15.74 33.88 -16.74
CA ALA A 14 15.38 34.18 -18.12
C ALA A 14 14.40 35.37 -18.23
N VAL A 15 13.59 35.63 -17.18
CA VAL A 15 12.60 36.73 -17.19
C VAL A 15 13.24 38.09 -17.24
N PRO A 16 14.18 38.47 -16.36
CA PRO A 16 14.86 39.76 -16.47
C PRO A 16 15.69 39.89 -17.75
N VAL A 17 16.27 38.81 -18.26
CA VAL A 17 17.00 38.84 -19.54
C VAL A 17 16.05 39.13 -20.70
N ALA A 18 14.90 38.44 -20.75
CA ALA A 18 13.88 38.68 -21.77
C ALA A 18 13.29 40.12 -21.67
N ALA A 19 13.03 40.59 -20.45
CA ALA A 19 12.55 41.93 -20.21
C ALA A 19 13.55 42.99 -20.70
N TYR A 20 14.86 42.78 -20.41
CA TYR A 20 15.93 43.66 -20.89
C TYR A 20 16.05 43.60 -22.41
N ALA A 21 16.01 42.45 -23.03
CA ALA A 21 16.05 42.29 -24.48
C ALA A 21 14.87 42.98 -25.16
N CYS A 22 13.65 42.85 -24.64
CA CYS A 22 12.47 43.53 -25.13
C CYS A 22 12.61 45.07 -24.99
N TRP A 23 13.09 45.53 -23.84
CA TRP A 23 13.33 46.94 -23.60
C TRP A 23 14.37 47.51 -24.58
N ARG A 24 15.53 46.85 -24.76
CA ARG A 24 16.56 47.23 -25.74
C ARG A 24 16.02 47.26 -27.17
N ALA A 25 15.20 46.24 -27.54
CA ALA A 25 14.59 46.19 -28.87
C ALA A 25 13.62 47.37 -29.10
N LEU A 26 12.85 47.74 -28.07
CA LEU A 26 11.95 48.93 -28.13
C LEU A 26 12.75 50.24 -28.23
N GLN A 27 13.85 50.38 -27.50
CA GLN A 27 14.76 51.54 -27.55
C GLN A 27 15.48 51.66 -28.93
N ALA A 28 16.06 50.56 -29.42
CA ALA A 28 16.74 50.55 -30.71
C ALA A 28 15.81 50.96 -31.87
N ARG A 29 14.54 50.50 -31.80
CA ARG A 29 13.53 50.93 -32.80
C ARG A 29 13.15 52.41 -32.70
N ARG A 30 13.07 52.97 -31.48
CA ARG A 30 12.86 54.42 -31.31
C ARG A 30 14.00 55.23 -31.87
N ALA A 31 15.22 54.82 -31.56
CA ALA A 31 16.45 55.46 -32.10
C ALA A 31 16.51 55.40 -33.62
N ALA A 32 16.16 54.24 -34.21
CA ALA A 32 16.10 54.11 -35.67
C ALA A 32 15.03 55.03 -36.30
N GLN A 33 13.87 55.18 -35.67
CA GLN A 33 12.83 56.09 -36.15
C GLN A 33 13.27 57.56 -36.10
N ASP A 34 14.06 57.96 -35.10
CA ASP A 34 14.58 59.32 -34.94
C ASP A 34 15.67 59.66 -36.00
N GLN A 35 16.30 58.63 -36.63
CA GLN A 35 17.29 58.83 -37.70
C GLN A 35 16.69 58.93 -39.11
N PHE A 36 15.40 58.50 -39.30
CA PHE A 36 14.76 58.48 -40.62
C PHE A 36 14.07 59.77 -41.02
N GLY A 37 14.04 60.79 -40.19
CA GLY A 37 13.46 62.10 -40.52
C GLY A 37 12.39 62.61 -39.53
N ASP A 38 11.62 63.66 -39.94
CA ASP A 38 10.64 64.26 -39.06
C ASP A 38 9.61 63.30 -38.54
N ARG A 39 9.48 63.17 -37.19
CA ARG A 39 8.60 62.25 -36.50
C ARG A 39 7.17 62.30 -36.98
N THR A 40 6.69 63.45 -37.38
CA THR A 40 5.34 63.66 -37.89
C THR A 40 5.08 62.98 -39.23
N LEU A 41 6.06 63.11 -40.18
CA LEU A 41 5.99 62.44 -41.47
C LEU A 41 6.12 60.92 -41.40
N VAL A 42 7.05 60.45 -40.58
CA VAL A 42 7.25 58.98 -40.34
C VAL A 42 6.00 58.37 -39.66
N GLN A 43 5.33 59.08 -38.76
CA GLN A 43 4.08 58.62 -38.17
C GLN A 43 2.89 58.61 -39.14
N GLN A 44 2.80 59.58 -40.06
CA GLN A 44 1.79 59.60 -41.13
C GLN A 44 2.00 58.49 -42.18
N LEU A 45 3.24 58.23 -42.54
CA LEU A 45 3.61 57.15 -43.51
C LEU A 45 3.59 55.74 -42.90
N SER A 46 3.88 55.60 -41.61
CA SER A 46 3.81 54.34 -40.88
C SER A 46 2.41 54.01 -40.37
N GLY A 47 1.40 54.71 -40.91
CA GLY A 47 0.00 54.74 -40.52
C GLY A 47 -0.49 53.46 -39.87
N ALA A 48 -0.84 53.57 -38.59
CA ALA A 48 -1.54 52.56 -37.80
C ALA A 48 -0.74 51.64 -36.87
N VAL A 49 0.55 51.88 -36.61
CA VAL A 49 1.23 51.13 -35.54
C VAL A 49 1.06 51.87 -34.21
N ARG A 50 0.19 51.36 -33.36
CA ARG A 50 0.02 51.91 -32.00
C ARG A 50 1.18 51.47 -31.10
N PRO A 51 2.08 52.40 -30.64
CA PRO A 51 3.29 52.02 -29.85
C PRO A 51 2.95 51.31 -28.56
N GLY A 52 1.78 51.63 -27.96
CA GLY A 52 1.29 50.95 -26.76
C GLY A 52 1.05 49.42 -26.91
N ARG A 53 0.58 49.01 -28.10
CA ARG A 53 0.31 47.56 -28.32
C ARG A 53 1.59 46.73 -28.32
N ARG A 54 2.72 47.30 -28.76
CA ARG A 54 4.03 46.59 -28.74
C ARG A 54 4.53 46.39 -27.31
N VAL A 55 4.32 47.36 -26.43
CA VAL A 55 4.66 47.28 -25.02
C VAL A 55 3.80 46.21 -24.33
N VAL A 56 2.49 46.18 -24.66
CA VAL A 56 1.59 45.13 -24.15
C VAL A 56 2.03 43.75 -24.60
N LYS A 57 2.38 43.56 -25.89
CA LYS A 57 2.86 42.27 -26.41
C LYS A 57 4.16 41.82 -25.72
N ALA A 58 5.13 42.73 -25.53
CA ALA A 58 6.35 42.44 -24.81
C ALA A 58 6.05 42.03 -23.35
N GLY A 59 5.12 42.72 -22.70
CA GLY A 59 4.67 42.38 -21.35
C GLY A 59 4.00 41.01 -21.27
N LEU A 60 3.17 40.63 -22.26
CA LEU A 60 2.53 39.30 -22.31
C LEU A 60 3.56 38.17 -22.47
N VAL A 61 4.58 38.35 -23.32
CA VAL A 61 5.66 37.37 -23.50
C VAL A 61 6.48 37.20 -22.22
N VAL A 62 6.87 38.31 -21.58
CA VAL A 62 7.61 38.28 -20.32
C VAL A 62 6.79 37.63 -19.21
N GLY A 63 5.50 37.96 -19.12
CA GLY A 63 4.57 37.33 -18.17
C GLY A 63 4.39 35.83 -18.41
N ALA A 64 4.27 35.42 -19.67
CA ALA A 64 4.19 33.99 -20.03
C ALA A 64 5.47 33.24 -19.65
N LEU A 65 6.66 33.83 -19.88
CA LEU A 65 7.94 33.26 -19.46
C LEU A 65 8.06 33.12 -17.94
N ALA A 66 7.56 34.10 -17.17
CA ALA A 66 7.54 34.03 -15.72
C ALA A 66 6.63 32.90 -15.22
N LEU A 67 5.43 32.78 -15.81
CA LEU A 67 4.50 31.70 -15.47
C LEU A 67 5.02 30.32 -15.84
N LEU A 68 5.72 30.18 -16.96
CA LEU A 68 6.41 28.94 -17.33
C LEU A 68 7.50 28.58 -16.32
N GLY A 69 8.29 29.55 -15.86
CA GLY A 69 9.29 29.33 -14.81
C GLY A 69 8.66 28.86 -13.49
N VAL A 70 7.53 29.44 -13.08
CA VAL A 70 6.79 29.02 -11.91
C VAL A 70 6.20 27.61 -12.11
N GLY A 71 5.68 27.30 -13.30
CA GLY A 71 5.16 25.98 -13.65
C GLY A 71 6.23 24.90 -13.57
N LEU A 72 7.46 25.19 -14.04
CA LEU A 72 8.61 24.27 -13.95
C LEU A 72 9.03 23.96 -12.51
N MET A 73 8.85 24.89 -11.59
CA MET A 73 9.12 24.65 -10.16
C MET A 73 8.10 23.72 -9.51
N GLY A 74 6.94 23.47 -10.14
CA GLY A 74 5.90 22.58 -9.64
C GLY A 74 5.33 23.02 -8.28
N PRO A 75 4.46 24.04 -8.22
CA PRO A 75 3.86 24.46 -6.95
C PRO A 75 2.97 23.35 -6.38
N ARG A 76 3.21 22.99 -5.12
CA ARG A 76 2.43 22.02 -4.36
C ARG A 76 1.57 22.73 -3.34
N LEU A 77 0.27 22.57 -3.43
CA LEU A 77 -0.72 23.20 -2.55
C LEU A 77 -1.66 22.13 -2.00
N GLY A 78 -1.77 22.07 -0.67
CA GLY A 78 -2.68 21.17 0.02
C GLY A 78 -2.10 19.77 0.27
N THR A 79 -2.53 19.17 1.34
CA THR A 79 -2.33 17.79 1.70
C THR A 79 -3.68 17.11 1.59
N GLU A 80 -3.90 16.27 0.59
CA GLU A 80 -5.03 15.36 0.65
C GLU A 80 -4.61 14.15 1.49
N PRO A 81 -5.38 13.79 2.53
CA PRO A 81 -5.18 12.54 3.20
C PRO A 81 -5.46 11.43 2.18
N ARG A 82 -4.41 10.84 1.63
CA ARG A 82 -4.56 9.64 0.82
C ARG A 82 -5.09 8.58 1.74
N THR A 83 -6.27 8.07 1.48
CA THR A 83 -6.79 6.87 2.14
C THR A 83 -5.74 5.79 1.98
N VAL A 84 -5.11 5.42 3.10
CA VAL A 84 -4.21 4.27 3.13
C VAL A 84 -5.04 3.09 2.67
N GLU A 85 -4.75 2.54 1.50
CA GLU A 85 -5.31 1.25 1.11
C GLU A 85 -4.99 0.30 2.25
N ARG A 86 -6.03 -0.23 2.90
CA ARG A 86 -5.88 -1.22 3.97
C ARG A 86 -5.07 -2.37 3.39
N ARG A 87 -3.81 -2.46 3.78
CA ARG A 87 -2.96 -3.58 3.43
C ARG A 87 -3.40 -4.71 4.34
N GLY A 88 -4.10 -5.71 3.82
CA GLY A 88 -4.56 -6.86 4.59
C GLY A 88 -3.40 -7.57 5.30
N VAL A 89 -3.71 -8.38 6.30
CA VAL A 89 -2.74 -9.18 7.06
C VAL A 89 -2.37 -10.45 6.29
N ASP A 90 -1.13 -10.90 6.45
CA ASP A 90 -0.70 -12.24 6.08
C ASP A 90 -0.83 -13.13 7.31
N LEU A 91 -1.86 -13.97 7.33
CA LEU A 91 -2.16 -14.88 8.42
C LEU A 91 -1.71 -16.31 8.08
N VAL A 92 -0.75 -16.82 8.81
CA VAL A 92 -0.43 -18.27 8.78
C VAL A 92 -1.08 -18.94 9.97
N VAL A 93 -1.88 -19.97 9.71
CA VAL A 93 -2.50 -20.82 10.72
C VAL A 93 -1.66 -22.08 10.89
N ALA A 94 -1.02 -22.24 12.04
CA ALA A 94 -0.30 -23.45 12.42
C ALA A 94 -1.23 -24.34 13.27
N LEU A 95 -1.68 -25.43 12.66
CA LEU A 95 -2.61 -26.37 13.27
C LEU A 95 -1.90 -27.62 13.78
N ASP A 96 -1.97 -27.85 15.08
CA ASP A 96 -1.49 -29.06 15.71
C ASP A 96 -2.34 -30.27 15.28
N VAL A 97 -1.67 -31.26 14.71
CA VAL A 97 -2.28 -32.52 14.28
C VAL A 97 -1.71 -33.71 15.05
N SER A 98 -1.04 -33.46 16.18
CA SER A 98 -0.51 -34.49 17.06
C SER A 98 -1.60 -35.43 17.61
N ALA A 99 -1.18 -36.55 18.20
CA ALA A 99 -2.12 -37.52 18.71
C ALA A 99 -3.02 -36.99 19.86
N SER A 100 -2.53 -36.04 20.65
CA SER A 100 -3.29 -35.37 21.72
C SER A 100 -4.52 -34.64 21.20
N MET A 101 -4.46 -34.08 19.99
CA MET A 101 -5.56 -33.39 19.33
C MET A 101 -6.74 -34.32 18.94
N ARG A 102 -6.58 -35.66 19.09
CA ARG A 102 -7.70 -36.63 18.99
C ARG A 102 -8.55 -36.67 20.24
N ALA A 103 -8.11 -36.11 21.36
CA ALA A 103 -8.86 -36.09 22.61
C ALA A 103 -10.26 -35.45 22.42
N GLN A 104 -11.24 -35.90 23.22
CA GLN A 104 -12.65 -35.61 23.10
C GLN A 104 -13.20 -34.83 24.30
N ASP A 105 -12.35 -34.15 25.04
CA ASP A 105 -12.77 -33.23 26.11
C ASP A 105 -13.42 -31.97 25.56
N VAL A 106 -13.15 -31.66 24.31
CA VAL A 106 -13.85 -30.64 23.50
C VAL A 106 -14.54 -31.37 22.33
N ALA A 107 -15.86 -31.30 22.26
CA ALA A 107 -16.63 -32.02 21.24
C ALA A 107 -16.46 -31.39 19.84
N PRO A 108 -16.41 -32.20 18.77
CA PRO A 108 -16.38 -33.66 18.72
C PRO A 108 -14.98 -34.25 18.96
N SER A 109 -13.92 -33.50 18.77
CA SER A 109 -12.53 -33.67 19.20
C SER A 109 -11.80 -32.34 19.11
N ARG A 110 -10.68 -32.20 19.82
CA ARG A 110 -9.87 -30.96 19.78
C ARG A 110 -9.55 -30.53 18.34
N LEU A 111 -9.04 -31.45 17.50
CA LEU A 111 -8.70 -31.17 16.11
C LEU A 111 -9.91 -30.73 15.28
N ARG A 112 -11.04 -31.43 15.43
CA ARG A 112 -12.25 -31.05 14.68
C ARG A 112 -12.79 -29.70 15.11
N ARG A 113 -12.73 -29.41 16.41
CA ARG A 113 -13.12 -28.11 16.94
C ARG A 113 -12.21 -27.00 16.45
N ALA A 114 -10.88 -27.19 16.51
CA ALA A 114 -9.91 -26.25 15.98
C ALA A 114 -10.14 -25.94 14.49
N ARG A 115 -10.38 -26.97 13.67
CA ARG A 115 -10.70 -26.79 12.25
C ARG A 115 -11.97 -25.98 12.02
N GLN A 116 -13.01 -26.23 12.83
CA GLN A 116 -14.24 -25.45 12.73
C GLN A 116 -14.01 -23.98 13.07
N GLU A 117 -13.26 -23.68 14.15
CA GLU A 117 -12.92 -22.32 14.54
C GLU A 117 -12.12 -21.60 13.45
N VAL A 118 -11.11 -22.27 12.87
CA VAL A 118 -10.33 -21.68 11.76
C VAL A 118 -11.19 -21.43 10.52
N ARG A 119 -12.08 -22.37 10.17
CA ARG A 119 -13.01 -22.20 9.04
C ARG A 119 -13.89 -20.97 9.20
N ASP A 120 -14.43 -20.79 10.40
CA ASP A 120 -15.32 -19.69 10.71
C ASP A 120 -14.54 -18.35 10.79
N LEU A 121 -13.28 -18.36 11.30
CA LEU A 121 -12.38 -17.22 11.27
C LEU A 121 -12.14 -16.75 9.84
N VAL A 122 -11.70 -17.66 8.96
CA VAL A 122 -11.41 -17.36 7.55
C VAL A 122 -12.66 -16.86 6.80
N GLY A 123 -13.85 -17.27 7.23
CA GLY A 123 -15.11 -16.74 6.69
C GLY A 123 -15.38 -15.27 7.02
N ARG A 124 -14.65 -14.68 7.96
CA ARG A 124 -14.79 -13.28 8.41
C ARG A 124 -13.67 -12.36 7.91
N LEU A 125 -12.66 -12.93 7.27
CA LEU A 125 -11.56 -12.18 6.66
C LEU A 125 -11.99 -11.58 5.32
N GLY A 126 -11.40 -10.44 4.96
CA GLY A 126 -11.72 -9.74 3.73
C GLY A 126 -10.49 -9.02 3.14
N GLY A 127 -9.81 -9.68 2.20
CA GLY A 127 -8.61 -9.13 1.57
C GLY A 127 -7.28 -9.59 2.16
N ASP A 128 -7.33 -10.42 3.23
CA ASP A 128 -6.16 -11.03 3.85
C ASP A 128 -5.67 -12.24 3.06
N ARG A 129 -4.38 -12.55 3.17
CA ARG A 129 -3.87 -13.84 2.70
C ARG A 129 -3.83 -14.81 3.87
N VAL A 130 -4.23 -16.04 3.63
CA VAL A 130 -4.21 -17.11 4.64
C VAL A 130 -3.37 -18.28 4.15
N GLY A 131 -2.52 -18.83 5.04
CA GLY A 131 -1.73 -20.03 4.81
C GLY A 131 -2.01 -21.05 5.90
N LEU A 132 -1.77 -22.33 5.60
CA LEU A 132 -1.95 -23.44 6.55
C LEU A 132 -0.64 -24.21 6.71
N VAL A 133 -0.21 -24.31 7.96
CA VAL A 133 0.86 -25.21 8.41
C VAL A 133 0.25 -26.30 9.25
N LEU A 134 0.62 -27.54 9.00
CA LEU A 134 0.32 -28.66 9.89
C LEU A 134 1.59 -29.04 10.64
N PHE A 135 1.46 -29.30 11.94
CA PHE A 135 2.61 -29.70 12.74
C PHE A 135 2.25 -30.76 13.79
N ALA A 136 3.27 -31.52 14.19
CA ALA A 136 3.32 -32.41 15.33
C ALA A 136 4.77 -32.44 15.84
N GLY A 137 5.52 -33.52 15.71
CA GLY A 137 6.97 -33.53 15.95
C GLY A 137 7.77 -32.73 14.93
N GLU A 138 7.25 -32.58 13.72
CA GLU A 138 7.73 -31.74 12.61
C GLU A 138 6.60 -30.84 12.10
N GLY A 139 6.97 -29.80 11.34
CA GLY A 139 6.01 -28.87 10.71
C GLY A 139 6.24 -28.79 9.20
N PHE A 140 5.16 -28.59 8.44
CA PHE A 140 5.24 -28.37 7.00
C PHE A 140 4.10 -27.48 6.50
N VAL A 141 4.35 -26.77 5.40
CA VAL A 141 3.36 -25.91 4.75
C VAL A 141 2.40 -26.79 3.96
N GLN A 142 1.16 -26.87 4.43
CA GLN A 142 0.07 -27.60 3.75
C GLN A 142 -0.62 -26.75 2.68
N CYS A 143 -0.77 -25.45 2.92
CA CYS A 143 -1.32 -24.49 1.97
C CYS A 143 -0.49 -23.21 2.04
N PRO A 144 0.15 -22.78 0.95
CA PRO A 144 0.83 -21.50 0.88
C PRO A 144 -0.14 -20.33 1.12
N LEU A 145 0.38 -19.14 1.44
CA LEU A 145 -0.42 -17.94 1.58
C LEU A 145 -1.21 -17.65 0.29
N THR A 146 -2.53 -17.60 0.44
CA THR A 146 -3.48 -17.38 -0.67
C THR A 146 -4.64 -16.48 -0.24
N THR A 147 -5.25 -15.80 -1.20
CA THR A 147 -6.54 -15.10 -1.05
C THR A 147 -7.72 -16.00 -1.42
N ASP A 148 -7.44 -17.20 -1.95
CA ASP A 148 -8.48 -18.20 -2.26
C ASP A 148 -8.86 -18.98 -0.99
N TYR A 149 -9.87 -18.47 -0.29
CA TYR A 149 -10.40 -19.11 0.92
C TYR A 149 -11.09 -20.44 0.65
N GLY A 150 -11.50 -20.70 -0.59
CA GLY A 150 -12.04 -21.98 -1.00
C GLY A 150 -10.97 -23.08 -1.01
N ALA A 151 -9.84 -22.81 -1.65
CA ALA A 151 -8.68 -23.67 -1.66
C ALA A 151 -8.16 -23.90 -0.23
N PHE A 152 -8.00 -22.84 0.57
CA PHE A 152 -7.59 -22.98 1.98
C PHE A 152 -8.48 -23.93 2.77
N ARG A 153 -9.82 -23.77 2.66
CA ARG A 153 -10.79 -24.64 3.36
C ARG A 153 -10.67 -26.11 2.94
N LEU A 154 -10.39 -26.37 1.65
CA LEU A 154 -10.16 -27.74 1.17
C LEU A 154 -8.97 -28.38 1.87
N PHE A 155 -7.85 -27.69 1.99
CA PHE A 155 -6.67 -28.17 2.71
C PHE A 155 -6.93 -28.33 4.20
N LEU A 156 -7.63 -27.37 4.83
CA LEU A 156 -8.00 -27.42 6.22
C LEU A 156 -8.90 -28.65 6.53
N ASP A 157 -9.85 -28.95 5.66
CA ASP A 157 -10.77 -30.08 5.81
C ASP A 157 -10.05 -31.42 5.65
N GLY A 158 -8.98 -31.43 4.87
CA GLY A 158 -8.11 -32.58 4.72
C GLY A 158 -7.15 -32.83 5.90
N ALA A 159 -6.99 -31.87 6.83
CA ALA A 159 -6.04 -32.00 7.94
C ALA A 159 -6.40 -33.14 8.89
N ARG A 160 -5.47 -34.10 9.09
CA ARG A 160 -5.63 -35.28 9.94
C ARG A 160 -4.38 -35.57 10.76
N SER A 161 -4.56 -36.23 11.89
CA SER A 161 -3.47 -36.55 12.82
C SER A 161 -2.50 -37.62 12.33
N ASP A 162 -2.68 -38.19 11.16
CA ASP A 162 -1.82 -39.23 10.56
C ASP A 162 -0.92 -38.66 9.45
N GLN A 163 -1.00 -37.37 9.16
CA GLN A 163 -0.26 -36.71 8.07
C GLN A 163 1.19 -36.37 8.44
N VAL A 164 1.46 -36.14 9.73
CA VAL A 164 2.84 -35.87 10.20
C VAL A 164 3.46 -37.19 10.72
N PRO A 165 4.51 -37.67 10.07
CA PRO A 165 5.08 -38.99 10.40
C PRO A 165 5.79 -38.99 11.77
N VAL A 166 6.34 -37.86 12.20
CA VAL A 166 7.07 -37.75 13.48
C VAL A 166 6.08 -37.46 14.61
N PRO A 167 5.92 -38.36 15.58
CA PRO A 167 5.03 -38.13 16.71
C PRO A 167 5.59 -37.10 17.70
N GLY A 168 4.71 -36.48 18.45
CA GLY A 168 5.07 -35.44 19.43
C GLY A 168 4.38 -34.09 19.12
N THR A 169 4.79 -33.06 19.84
CA THR A 169 4.39 -31.69 19.60
C THR A 169 5.63 -30.82 19.72
N ASN A 170 5.95 -30.09 18.63
CA ASN A 170 7.10 -29.21 18.52
C ASN A 170 6.65 -27.83 18.02
N LEU A 171 6.51 -26.90 18.94
CA LEU A 171 6.09 -25.54 18.62
C LEU A 171 7.16 -24.77 17.81
N SER A 172 8.45 -25.13 17.96
CA SER A 172 9.51 -24.55 17.13
C SER A 172 9.37 -24.98 15.67
N ALA A 173 9.02 -26.25 15.41
CA ALA A 173 8.77 -26.73 14.05
C ALA A 173 7.55 -26.05 13.40
N ALA A 174 6.51 -25.77 14.20
CA ALA A 174 5.36 -24.98 13.74
C ALA A 174 5.77 -23.56 13.31
N PHE A 175 6.63 -22.93 14.10
CA PHE A 175 7.13 -21.59 13.81
C PHE A 175 8.03 -21.55 12.57
N GLU A 176 8.99 -22.48 12.45
CA GLU A 176 9.87 -22.58 11.27
C GLU A 176 9.07 -22.75 9.98
N ALA A 177 8.10 -23.69 9.97
CA ALA A 177 7.21 -23.86 8.84
C ALA A 177 6.34 -22.63 8.57
N GLY A 178 5.97 -21.88 9.62
CA GLY A 178 5.27 -20.60 9.51
C GLY A 178 6.13 -19.55 8.80
N LEU A 179 7.40 -19.41 9.17
CA LEU A 179 8.35 -18.52 8.49
C LEU A 179 8.54 -18.91 7.02
N GLU A 180 8.70 -20.20 6.73
CA GLU A 180 8.80 -20.70 5.37
C GLU A 180 7.58 -20.33 4.52
N ALA A 181 6.37 -20.40 5.11
CA ALA A 181 5.14 -19.99 4.42
C ALA A 181 5.11 -18.48 4.09
N PHE A 182 5.63 -17.62 4.97
CA PHE A 182 5.76 -16.19 4.71
C PHE A 182 6.81 -15.91 3.63
N ASP A 183 7.95 -16.57 3.68
CA ASP A 183 9.06 -16.31 2.75
C ASP A 183 8.73 -16.81 1.33
N THR A 184 8.09 -17.97 1.20
CA THR A 184 7.64 -18.51 -0.09
C THR A 184 6.64 -17.61 -0.80
N ALA A 185 5.79 -16.91 -0.04
CA ALA A 185 4.79 -16.01 -0.58
C ALA A 185 5.30 -14.59 -0.86
N ARG A 186 6.58 -14.32 -0.60
CA ARG A 186 7.18 -13.00 -0.72
C ARG A 186 7.51 -12.69 -2.17
N PRO A 187 6.93 -11.64 -2.79
CA PRO A 187 7.35 -11.22 -4.11
C PRO A 187 8.77 -10.64 -4.05
N PRO A 188 9.60 -10.81 -5.11
CA PRO A 188 10.97 -10.29 -5.16
C PRO A 188 11.06 -8.77 -4.89
N SER A 189 10.05 -8.01 -5.28
CA SER A 189 9.95 -6.57 -5.04
C SER A 189 9.76 -6.19 -3.57
N ASP A 190 9.32 -7.11 -2.74
CA ASP A 190 9.02 -6.86 -1.32
C ASP A 190 10.26 -7.04 -0.43
N SER A 191 11.29 -7.73 -0.93
CA SER A 191 12.55 -7.92 -0.21
C SER A 191 13.36 -6.64 -0.04
N THR A 192 13.16 -5.65 -0.90
CA THR A 192 13.84 -4.34 -0.85
C THR A 192 13.06 -3.27 -0.11
N ARG A 193 11.79 -3.54 0.26
CA ARG A 193 10.96 -2.59 1.02
C ARG A 193 11.30 -2.65 2.52
N PRO A 194 11.27 -1.51 3.21
CA PRO A 194 11.34 -1.46 4.67
C PRO A 194 10.27 -2.33 5.31
N LEU A 195 10.51 -2.83 6.54
CA LEU A 195 9.58 -3.71 7.26
C LEU A 195 8.21 -3.06 7.51
N ASP A 196 8.20 -1.77 7.73
CA ASP A 196 7.03 -0.90 7.94
C ASP A 196 6.14 -0.74 6.71
N GLU A 197 6.69 -0.92 5.50
CA GLU A 197 5.91 -0.90 4.26
C GLU A 197 5.33 -2.27 3.88
N ARG A 198 5.62 -3.32 4.65
CA ARG A 198 5.16 -4.69 4.38
C ARG A 198 3.78 -4.94 4.98
N ARG A 199 3.11 -5.98 4.49
CA ARG A 199 1.89 -6.49 5.14
C ARG A 199 2.23 -6.98 6.54
N SER A 200 1.36 -6.72 7.51
CA SER A 200 1.49 -7.27 8.85
C SER A 200 1.46 -8.79 8.79
N ARG A 201 2.36 -9.45 9.53
CA ARG A 201 2.49 -10.91 9.57
C ARG A 201 1.97 -11.42 10.90
N ALA A 202 1.04 -12.35 10.85
CA ALA A 202 0.46 -12.98 12.01
C ALA A 202 0.57 -14.52 11.91
N LEU A 203 1.09 -15.16 12.93
CA LEU A 203 1.10 -16.60 13.06
C LEU A 203 0.16 -17.01 14.19
N LEU A 204 -0.92 -17.72 13.86
CA LEU A 204 -1.89 -18.26 14.82
C LEU A 204 -1.60 -19.74 15.04
N VAL A 205 -1.12 -20.09 16.22
CA VAL A 205 -0.83 -21.47 16.62
C VAL A 205 -2.03 -22.03 17.37
N LEU A 206 -2.62 -23.12 16.85
CA LEU A 206 -3.70 -23.87 17.52
C LEU A 206 -3.14 -25.20 18.04
N SER A 207 -3.05 -25.37 19.36
CA SER A 207 -2.50 -26.54 20.02
C SER A 207 -3.12 -26.72 21.38
N ASP A 208 -2.89 -27.87 22.04
CA ASP A 208 -3.12 -28.05 23.46
C ASP A 208 -1.95 -27.57 24.33
N GLY A 209 -0.86 -27.12 23.72
CA GLY A 209 0.28 -26.54 24.41
C GLY A 209 1.25 -27.54 25.02
N GLU A 210 0.98 -28.85 24.94
CA GLU A 210 1.95 -29.86 25.36
C GLU A 210 3.18 -29.81 24.45
N ASN A 211 4.16 -28.98 24.82
CA ASN A 211 5.41 -28.84 24.07
C ASN A 211 6.47 -29.79 24.61
N HIS A 212 6.89 -30.71 23.77
CA HIS A 212 7.90 -31.70 24.12
C HIS A 212 9.31 -31.31 23.67
N GLN A 213 9.46 -30.22 22.91
CA GLN A 213 10.73 -29.77 22.33
C GLN A 213 10.75 -28.23 22.15
N GLY A 214 11.91 -27.65 22.43
CA GLY A 214 12.19 -26.24 22.13
C GLY A 214 12.04 -25.26 23.32
N ASP A 215 12.73 -24.15 23.22
CA ASP A 215 12.67 -23.02 24.15
C ASP A 215 11.67 -21.97 23.63
N LEU A 216 10.56 -21.81 24.35
CA LEU A 216 9.50 -20.87 24.00
C LEU A 216 9.97 -19.39 24.07
N GLY A 217 10.96 -19.11 24.96
CA GLY A 217 11.52 -17.76 25.08
C GLY A 217 12.32 -17.39 23.83
N ALA A 218 13.20 -18.28 23.38
CA ALA A 218 13.99 -18.08 22.16
C ALA A 218 13.09 -17.94 20.91
N LEU A 219 12.01 -18.75 20.86
CA LEU A 219 11.03 -18.70 19.77
C LEU A 219 10.34 -17.32 19.68
N ARG A 220 9.92 -16.78 20.82
CA ARG A 220 9.29 -15.47 20.92
C ARG A 220 10.23 -14.36 20.46
N GLU A 221 11.48 -14.35 20.94
CA GLU A 221 12.46 -13.34 20.53
C GLU A 221 12.72 -13.37 19.02
N ARG A 222 12.76 -14.59 18.45
CA ARG A 222 12.93 -14.76 17.02
C ARG A 222 11.71 -14.25 16.23
N ALA A 223 10.49 -14.51 16.70
CA ALA A 223 9.26 -13.99 16.08
C ALA A 223 9.28 -12.45 16.03
N ARG A 224 9.69 -11.83 17.14
CA ARG A 224 9.83 -10.38 17.21
C ARG A 224 10.88 -9.85 16.24
N ALA A 225 12.03 -10.51 16.13
CA ALA A 225 13.09 -10.14 15.20
C ALA A 225 12.65 -10.22 13.72
N GLU A 226 11.79 -11.20 13.40
CA GLU A 226 11.23 -11.40 12.05
C GLU A 226 9.98 -10.54 11.78
N GLY A 227 9.51 -9.75 12.76
CA GLY A 227 8.32 -8.92 12.62
C GLY A 227 7.02 -9.73 12.50
N VAL A 228 6.96 -10.90 13.17
CA VAL A 228 5.80 -11.79 13.19
C VAL A 228 5.09 -11.68 14.52
N THR A 229 3.81 -11.32 14.53
CA THR A 229 2.97 -11.32 15.74
C THR A 229 2.46 -12.75 15.99
N LEU A 230 2.76 -13.29 17.18
CA LEU A 230 2.34 -14.63 17.58
C LEU A 230 1.00 -14.58 18.31
N PHE A 231 0.01 -15.24 17.76
CA PHE A 231 -1.25 -15.55 18.42
C PHE A 231 -1.29 -17.03 18.76
N THR A 232 -1.85 -17.36 19.91
CA THR A 232 -2.02 -18.75 20.30
C THR A 232 -3.47 -19.04 20.67
N ALA A 233 -3.96 -20.20 20.30
CA ALA A 233 -5.29 -20.68 20.64
C ALA A 233 -5.19 -22.07 21.29
N GLY A 234 -5.47 -22.11 22.59
CA GLY A 234 -5.44 -23.33 23.37
C GLY A 234 -6.71 -24.15 23.18
N VAL A 235 -6.56 -25.41 22.77
CA VAL A 235 -7.69 -26.31 22.52
C VAL A 235 -7.69 -27.46 23.50
N GLY A 236 -8.68 -27.51 24.38
CA GLY A 236 -8.78 -28.56 25.39
C GLY A 236 -9.29 -28.08 26.73
N THR A 237 -9.17 -28.93 27.73
CA THR A 237 -9.53 -28.65 29.12
C THR A 237 -8.34 -28.91 30.05
N GLU A 238 -8.31 -28.23 31.19
CA GLU A 238 -7.29 -28.46 32.25
C GLU A 238 -7.42 -29.86 32.91
N GLN A 239 -8.68 -30.37 32.97
CA GLN A 239 -8.93 -31.72 33.45
C GLN A 239 -8.32 -32.78 32.54
N GLY A 240 -8.24 -32.46 31.26
CA GLY A 240 -7.67 -33.32 30.23
C GLY A 240 -8.51 -34.55 29.94
N ALA A 241 -8.12 -35.27 28.88
CA ALA A 241 -8.80 -36.46 28.43
C ALA A 241 -7.84 -37.56 28.00
N GLN A 242 -8.36 -38.79 27.82
CA GLN A 242 -7.63 -39.90 27.23
C GLN A 242 -7.58 -39.72 25.70
N ILE A 243 -6.51 -40.14 25.09
CA ILE A 243 -6.30 -40.11 23.63
C ILE A 243 -6.90 -41.39 23.03
N PRO A 244 -7.98 -41.30 22.22
CA PRO A 244 -8.55 -42.48 21.58
C PRO A 244 -7.66 -42.98 20.45
N VAL A 245 -7.56 -44.29 20.31
CA VAL A 245 -6.86 -44.98 19.21
C VAL A 245 -7.92 -45.56 18.27
N TYR A 246 -7.73 -45.28 16.97
CA TYR A 246 -8.61 -45.76 15.91
C TYR A 246 -7.82 -46.68 14.96
N GLU A 247 -8.40 -47.79 14.56
CA GLU A 247 -7.95 -48.66 13.49
C GLU A 247 -9.12 -48.87 12.53
N ASP A 248 -8.88 -48.67 11.24
CA ASP A 248 -9.91 -48.72 10.18
C ASP A 248 -11.18 -47.91 10.50
N GLY A 249 -10.99 -46.74 11.11
CA GLY A 249 -12.08 -45.83 11.49
C GLY A 249 -12.89 -46.24 12.73
N ARG A 250 -12.60 -47.36 13.37
CA ARG A 250 -13.23 -47.83 14.59
C ARG A 250 -12.35 -47.59 15.81
N ARG A 251 -12.95 -47.07 16.89
CA ARG A 251 -12.23 -46.90 18.16
C ARG A 251 -11.89 -48.29 18.78
N VAL A 252 -10.60 -48.61 18.84
CA VAL A 252 -10.10 -49.86 19.39
C VAL A 252 -9.60 -49.78 20.84
N GLY A 253 -9.37 -48.53 21.31
CA GLY A 253 -8.90 -48.35 22.68
C GLY A 253 -8.47 -46.91 22.98
N VAL A 254 -7.53 -46.80 23.93
CA VAL A 254 -6.90 -45.53 24.33
C VAL A 254 -5.37 -45.71 24.29
N LYS A 255 -4.69 -44.59 23.98
CA LYS A 255 -3.21 -44.58 23.91
C LYS A 255 -2.62 -44.94 25.28
N ARG A 256 -1.61 -45.84 25.25
CA ARG A 256 -0.87 -46.27 26.42
C ARG A 256 0.62 -46.01 26.28
N THR A 257 1.31 -45.82 27.38
CA THR A 257 2.76 -45.75 27.42
C THR A 257 3.35 -47.15 27.21
N ALA A 258 4.69 -47.26 27.03
CA ALA A 258 5.38 -48.52 26.92
C ALA A 258 5.14 -49.46 28.14
N GLU A 259 4.88 -48.85 29.32
CA GLU A 259 4.59 -49.55 30.58
C GLU A 259 3.10 -49.89 30.73
N GLY A 260 2.28 -49.69 29.69
CA GLY A 260 0.85 -50.01 29.68
C GLY A 260 -0.06 -48.99 30.38
N ARG A 261 0.46 -47.90 30.92
CA ARG A 261 -0.35 -46.83 31.56
C ARG A 261 -1.10 -46.02 30.53
N ILE A 262 -2.33 -45.63 30.85
CA ILE A 262 -3.16 -44.80 29.97
C ILE A 262 -2.56 -43.38 29.89
N VAL A 263 -2.33 -42.87 28.66
CA VAL A 263 -1.89 -41.49 28.40
C VAL A 263 -3.07 -40.55 28.52
N ARG A 264 -2.93 -39.55 29.35
CA ARG A 264 -3.87 -38.42 29.43
C ARG A 264 -3.17 -37.14 28.94
N THR A 265 -3.84 -36.38 28.13
CA THR A 265 -3.40 -35.07 27.63
C THR A 265 -4.20 -33.96 28.28
N ARG A 266 -3.59 -32.84 28.57
CA ARG A 266 -4.22 -31.64 29.19
C ARG A 266 -3.87 -30.42 28.37
N LEU A 267 -4.68 -29.40 28.51
CA LEU A 267 -4.35 -28.07 27.98
C LEU A 267 -3.29 -27.41 28.87
N ASP A 268 -2.19 -26.99 28.29
CA ASP A 268 -1.14 -26.19 28.94
C ASP A 268 -1.29 -24.71 28.56
N GLU A 269 -2.21 -24.04 29.24
CA GLU A 269 -2.43 -22.60 29.03
C GLU A 269 -1.23 -21.72 29.34
N PRO A 270 -0.47 -21.97 30.42
CA PRO A 270 0.74 -21.18 30.73
C PRO A 270 1.75 -21.17 29.59
N ALA A 271 2.00 -22.33 28.96
CA ALA A 271 2.93 -22.43 27.83
C ALA A 271 2.46 -21.59 26.64
N LEU A 272 1.20 -21.72 26.25
CA LEU A 272 0.62 -20.99 25.13
C LEU A 272 0.53 -19.48 25.40
N THR A 273 0.16 -19.08 26.62
CA THR A 273 0.12 -17.67 27.02
C THR A 273 1.52 -17.06 27.00
N SER A 274 2.54 -17.79 27.46
CA SER A 274 3.94 -17.34 27.41
C SER A 274 4.45 -17.15 25.98
N LEU A 275 4.00 -17.99 25.04
CA LEU A 275 4.35 -17.86 23.62
C LEU A 275 3.70 -16.66 22.96
N ALA A 276 2.48 -16.30 23.34
CA ALA A 276 1.69 -15.19 22.77
C ALA A 276 2.01 -13.81 23.37
N ALA A 277 3.16 -13.62 24.03
CA ALA A 277 3.44 -12.42 24.85
C ALA A 277 3.26 -11.07 24.15
N ASP A 278 3.48 -10.99 22.84
CA ASP A 278 3.27 -9.77 22.03
C ASP A 278 1.95 -9.76 21.25
N GLY A 279 1.25 -10.91 21.22
CA GLY A 279 -0.07 -11.08 20.64
C GLY A 279 -1.13 -11.33 21.72
N ALA A 280 -2.03 -12.26 21.43
CA ALA A 280 -3.06 -12.64 22.38
C ALA A 280 -3.21 -14.17 22.46
N TYR A 281 -3.48 -14.67 23.67
CA TYR A 281 -3.91 -16.03 23.91
C TYR A 281 -5.43 -16.11 23.87
N PHE A 282 -5.93 -17.14 23.20
CA PHE A 282 -7.37 -17.43 23.08
C PHE A 282 -7.65 -18.85 23.56
N ARG A 283 -8.80 -19.06 24.21
CA ARG A 283 -9.22 -20.37 24.66
C ARG A 283 -10.37 -20.91 23.81
N ILE A 284 -10.19 -22.09 23.26
CA ILE A 284 -11.22 -22.86 22.54
C ILE A 284 -11.71 -23.97 23.45
N GLY A 285 -12.82 -23.73 24.11
CA GLY A 285 -13.45 -24.68 25.01
C GLY A 285 -14.66 -25.39 24.38
N ALA A 286 -15.39 -26.14 25.22
CA ALA A 286 -16.60 -26.84 24.79
C ALA A 286 -17.74 -25.88 24.38
N THR A 287 -17.86 -24.73 25.05
CA THR A 287 -18.92 -23.74 24.85
C THR A 287 -18.40 -22.35 24.46
N SER A 288 -17.10 -22.11 24.54
CA SER A 288 -16.46 -20.85 24.19
C SER A 288 -15.87 -20.91 22.77
N SER A 289 -16.13 -19.84 21.99
CA SER A 289 -15.46 -19.61 20.70
C SER A 289 -14.48 -18.46 20.84
N ALA A 290 -13.28 -18.65 20.36
CA ALA A 290 -12.23 -17.63 20.33
C ALA A 290 -12.34 -16.68 19.13
N LEU A 291 -13.20 -16.97 18.17
CA LEU A 291 -13.27 -16.32 16.87
C LEU A 291 -13.45 -14.80 16.87
N PRO A 292 -14.39 -14.23 17.67
CA PRO A 292 -14.61 -12.78 17.67
C PRO A 292 -13.37 -12.03 18.13
N ASP A 293 -12.65 -12.62 19.10
CA ASP A 293 -11.48 -12.01 19.71
C ASP A 293 -10.27 -12.08 18.77
N VAL A 294 -10.04 -13.24 18.11
CA VAL A 294 -8.99 -13.40 17.08
C VAL A 294 -9.22 -12.45 15.92
N ALA A 295 -10.44 -12.38 15.38
CA ALA A 295 -10.76 -11.48 14.28
C ALA A 295 -10.59 -9.99 14.67
N THR A 296 -10.84 -9.65 15.93
CA THR A 296 -10.64 -8.28 16.43
C THR A 296 -9.16 -7.97 16.57
N ALA A 297 -8.35 -8.90 17.11
CA ALA A 297 -6.92 -8.75 17.26
C ALA A 297 -6.22 -8.61 15.89
N LEU A 298 -6.63 -9.39 14.88
CA LEU A 298 -6.11 -9.26 13.50
C LEU A 298 -6.45 -7.90 12.90
N ARG A 299 -7.68 -7.40 13.11
CA ARG A 299 -8.05 -6.05 12.65
C ARG A 299 -7.26 -4.93 13.35
N GLN A 300 -6.86 -5.14 14.60
CA GLN A 300 -5.98 -4.19 15.29
C GLN A 300 -4.58 -4.15 14.67
N LEU A 301 -4.06 -5.28 14.19
CA LEU A 301 -2.81 -5.32 13.44
C LEU A 301 -2.90 -4.57 12.10
N GLU A 302 -4.05 -4.63 11.41
CA GLU A 302 -4.30 -3.81 10.21
C GLU A 302 -4.37 -2.32 10.53
N ALA A 303 -4.96 -1.99 11.69
CA ALA A 303 -5.21 -0.62 12.12
C ALA A 303 -4.02 0.03 12.82
N THR A 304 -2.97 -0.74 13.17
CA THR A 304 -1.75 -0.15 13.73
C THR A 304 -1.00 0.53 12.58
N PRO A 305 -1.12 1.86 12.41
CA PRO A 305 -0.20 2.57 11.53
C PRO A 305 1.12 2.52 12.29
N LEU A 306 2.07 1.77 11.77
CA LEU A 306 3.47 2.01 12.10
C LEU A 306 3.74 3.45 11.68
N ASP A 307 3.82 4.33 12.67
CA ASP A 307 3.98 5.77 12.59
C ASP A 307 3.10 6.45 11.51
N GLU A 308 2.27 7.41 11.96
CA GLU A 308 1.67 8.44 11.12
C GLU A 308 2.76 9.31 10.46
N GLU A 309 3.63 8.77 9.66
CA GLU A 309 4.20 9.52 8.58
C GLU A 309 3.08 9.68 7.55
N ARG A 310 2.33 10.75 7.78
CA ARG A 310 1.42 11.32 6.81
C ARG A 310 2.22 11.52 5.54
N PHE A 311 2.23 10.55 4.65
CA PHE A 311 2.59 10.80 3.27
C PHE A 311 1.53 11.77 2.75
N ALA A 312 1.83 13.06 2.94
CA ALA A 312 1.08 14.13 2.34
C ALA A 312 1.24 13.94 0.82
N ALA A 313 0.27 13.32 0.18
CA ALA A 313 0.18 13.35 -1.27
C ALA A 313 -0.10 14.81 -1.64
N TYR A 314 0.96 15.53 -2.01
CA TYR A 314 0.86 16.89 -2.48
C TYR A 314 0.20 16.89 -3.85
N ASN A 315 -0.91 17.61 -3.99
CA ASN A 315 -1.48 17.87 -5.31
C ASN A 315 -0.58 18.84 -6.09
N GLU A 316 -0.14 18.41 -7.24
CA GLU A 316 0.71 19.19 -8.14
C GLU A 316 -0.17 20.13 -8.98
N TYR A 317 0.01 21.43 -8.81
CA TYR A 317 -0.78 22.47 -9.51
C TYR A 317 0.00 23.14 -10.65
N PHE A 318 0.99 22.49 -11.24
CA PHE A 318 1.76 23.05 -12.36
C PHE A 318 0.91 23.34 -13.60
N GLN A 319 -0.25 22.69 -13.72
CA GLN A 319 -1.17 22.84 -14.84
C GLN A 319 -1.74 24.26 -14.94
N TRP A 320 -2.01 24.94 -13.83
CA TRP A 320 -2.60 26.27 -13.80
C TRP A 320 -1.66 27.36 -14.30
N PRO A 321 -0.40 27.47 -13.82
CA PRO A 321 0.58 28.38 -14.38
C PRO A 321 0.83 28.13 -15.88
N LEU A 322 0.87 26.87 -16.28
CA LEU A 322 1.07 26.48 -17.68
C LEU A 322 -0.10 26.91 -18.57
N ALA A 323 -1.35 26.66 -18.14
CA ALA A 323 -2.55 27.06 -18.87
C ALA A 323 -2.62 28.58 -19.02
N LEU A 324 -2.30 29.33 -17.95
CA LEU A 324 -2.29 30.79 -18.00
C LEU A 324 -1.19 31.32 -18.91
N ALA A 325 0.00 30.71 -18.91
CA ALA A 325 1.09 31.06 -19.82
C ALA A 325 0.69 30.87 -21.29
N LEU A 326 0.06 29.73 -21.62
CA LEU A 326 -0.46 29.44 -22.96
C LEU A 326 -1.54 30.45 -23.38
N LEU A 327 -2.44 30.82 -22.46
CA LEU A 327 -3.47 31.83 -22.70
C LEU A 327 -2.85 33.20 -23.00
N LEU A 328 -1.83 33.62 -22.26
CA LEU A 328 -1.13 34.89 -22.52
C LEU A 328 -0.44 34.90 -23.89
N LEU A 329 0.19 33.76 -24.30
CA LEU A 329 0.78 33.63 -25.63
C LEU A 329 -0.28 33.62 -26.72
N ALA A 330 -1.41 32.98 -26.54
CA ALA A 330 -2.52 33.00 -27.48
C ALA A 330 -3.08 34.44 -27.68
N VAL A 331 -3.27 35.16 -26.58
CA VAL A 331 -3.68 36.59 -26.62
C VAL A 331 -2.61 37.44 -27.34
N GLU A 332 -1.31 37.17 -27.09
CA GLU A 332 -0.22 37.86 -27.77
C GLU A 332 -0.30 37.68 -29.28
N VAL A 333 -0.49 36.47 -29.76
CA VAL A 333 -0.63 36.14 -31.20
C VAL A 333 -1.87 36.81 -31.80
N CYS A 334 -3.00 36.80 -31.08
CA CYS A 334 -4.25 37.37 -31.54
C CYS A 334 -4.27 38.93 -31.58
N LEU A 335 -3.36 39.59 -30.85
CA LEU A 335 -3.27 41.05 -30.86
C LEU A 335 -2.60 41.58 -32.13
N PRO A 336 -3.32 42.18 -33.10
CA PRO A 336 -2.71 42.71 -34.33
C PRO A 336 -1.87 43.94 -34.02
N VAL A 337 -0.64 43.96 -34.50
CA VAL A 337 0.27 45.13 -34.37
C VAL A 337 -0.18 46.30 -35.26
N ARG A 338 -0.87 46.01 -36.38
CA ARG A 338 -1.41 46.99 -37.30
C ARG A 338 -2.90 47.24 -37.05
N ALA A 339 -3.33 48.51 -36.99
CA ALA A 339 -4.74 48.83 -37.06
C ALA A 339 -5.25 48.61 -38.48
N ARG A 340 -6.36 47.93 -38.67
CA ARG A 340 -7.06 47.91 -39.96
C ARG A 340 -7.44 49.32 -40.33
N HIS A 341 -7.02 49.77 -41.51
CA HIS A 341 -7.49 51.06 -42.06
C HIS A 341 -8.94 50.83 -42.50
N PRO A 342 -9.92 51.63 -42.02
CA PRO A 342 -11.30 51.45 -42.43
C PRO A 342 -11.63 51.98 -43.85
N ASP A 343 -10.69 52.70 -44.53
CA ASP A 343 -11.04 53.46 -45.73
C ASP A 343 -10.23 53.04 -46.98
N ALA A 344 -10.03 51.76 -47.24
CA ALA A 344 -9.35 51.30 -48.46
C ALA A 344 -10.32 50.99 -49.65
N ASP A 345 -11.64 51.02 -49.43
CA ASP A 345 -12.61 50.59 -50.45
C ASP A 345 -13.47 51.69 -51.06
N GLU A 346 -13.29 52.96 -50.67
CA GLU A 346 -14.26 54.02 -51.09
C GLU A 346 -13.73 55.08 -52.06
N ASN A 347 -12.46 55.05 -52.51
CA ASN A 347 -11.97 56.04 -53.48
C ASN A 347 -11.12 55.38 -54.61
N LEU A 348 -11.80 54.63 -55.47
CA LEU A 348 -11.31 54.40 -56.84
C LEU A 348 -11.93 55.50 -57.74
N PRO A 349 -11.14 56.43 -58.30
CA PRO A 349 -11.67 57.34 -59.25
C PRO A 349 -12.11 56.61 -60.53
N SER A 350 -13.36 56.76 -60.90
CA SER A 350 -13.93 56.26 -62.17
C SER A 350 -13.17 56.94 -63.34
N ILE A 351 -12.39 56.12 -64.04
CA ILE A 351 -11.74 56.53 -65.29
C ILE A 351 -12.83 56.52 -66.37
N PRO A 352 -13.10 57.68 -67.02
CA PRO A 352 -14.06 57.71 -68.13
C PRO A 352 -13.46 57.02 -69.34
N PHE A 353 -14.12 55.97 -69.81
CA PHE A 353 -13.86 55.40 -71.15
C PHE A 353 -14.23 56.41 -72.20
N VAL A 354 -13.26 56.93 -72.96
CA VAL A 354 -13.44 57.66 -74.23
C VAL A 354 -13.61 56.61 -75.31
N HIS A 355 -14.83 56.63 -75.92
CA HIS A 355 -15.06 55.91 -77.18
C HIS A 355 -14.66 56.88 -78.35
N SER A 356 -13.83 56.43 -79.23
CA SER A 356 -13.72 56.80 -80.65
C SER A 356 -13.25 55.56 -81.46
#